data_9ab0d96ad79d88fbc501e91f83511189
#
_entry.id   9ab0d96ad79d88fbc501e91f83511189
#
_cell.length_a   1.000
_cell.length_b   1.000
_cell.length_c   1.000
_cell.angle_alpha   90.00
_cell.angle_beta   90.00
_cell.angle_gamma   90.00
#
_symmetry.space_group_name_H-M   'P 1'
#
loop_
_entity.id
_entity.type
_entity.pdbx_description
1 polymer ?
#
loop_
_entity_poly.entity_id
_entity_poly.type
_entity_poly.pdbx_seq_one_letter_code
_entity_poly.pdbx_strand_id
1 'polypeptide(L)'
;CMNIYLAGDSIVQNYTEEEFIAGWGQFLPRFFKSDVNVFNYAKGGRSSRLFINEGRFEEIDRHIQSGDYLFIEFCHNDDDSKDYKSMFNRQTPLGVPNESGRFPVIAGVKVSKDYIPPEYIEALNNDDSITDKQAVLNSVLAINQSYPYDTYYPYSKDASMGSYKWFISQFID
;
A
#
# COMPACT_ATOMS: atom_id res chain seq x y z
N CYS A 1 -28.79 -5.43 8.28
CA CYS A 1 -27.61 -6.18 7.81
C CYS A 1 -26.40 -5.27 7.91
N MET A 2 -25.35 -5.72 8.54
CA MET A 2 -24.13 -4.94 8.75
C MET A 2 -23.03 -5.55 7.87
N ASN A 3 -22.27 -4.70 7.18
CA ASN A 3 -21.17 -5.13 6.36
C ASN A 3 -19.82 -4.69 6.99
N ILE A 4 -18.83 -5.55 6.89
CA ILE A 4 -17.45 -5.26 7.28
C ILE A 4 -16.58 -5.43 6.05
N TYR A 5 -15.82 -4.39 5.73
CA TYR A 5 -14.85 -4.38 4.64
C TYR A 5 -13.45 -4.46 5.21
N LEU A 6 -12.60 -5.30 4.64
CA LEU A 6 -11.21 -5.45 5.06
C LEU A 6 -10.28 -4.92 3.96
N ALA A 7 -9.46 -3.96 4.33
CA ALA A 7 -8.36 -3.45 3.52
C ALA A 7 -7.04 -3.83 4.20
N GLY A 8 -6.20 -4.56 3.50
CA GLY A 8 -4.96 -5.05 4.09
C GLY A 8 -4.08 -5.82 3.11
N ASP A 9 -3.10 -6.49 3.66
CA ASP A 9 -2.09 -7.27 2.94
C ASP A 9 -2.23 -8.79 3.14
N SER A 10 -1.12 -9.51 3.02
CA SER A 10 -1.08 -10.97 3.16
C SER A 10 -1.51 -11.47 4.54
N ILE A 11 -1.40 -10.66 5.59
CA ILE A 11 -1.80 -11.03 6.95
C ILE A 11 -3.33 -11.12 7.07
N VAL A 12 -4.05 -10.38 6.24
CA VAL A 12 -5.52 -10.30 6.25
C VAL A 12 -6.17 -11.14 5.16
N GLN A 13 -5.50 -11.37 4.04
CA GLN A 13 -6.02 -12.00 2.82
C GLN A 13 -6.68 -13.35 3.07
N ASN A 14 -7.68 -13.69 2.25
CA ASN A 14 -8.21 -15.04 2.17
C ASN A 14 -7.28 -15.94 1.35
N TYR A 15 -7.01 -17.13 1.87
CA TYR A 15 -6.21 -18.17 1.20
C TYR A 15 -7.04 -19.43 1.01
N THR A 16 -6.67 -20.25 0.02
CA THR A 16 -7.27 -21.56 -0.20
C THR A 16 -6.66 -22.61 0.74
N GLU A 17 -7.34 -23.76 0.89
CA GLU A 17 -6.86 -24.84 1.73
C GLU A 17 -5.55 -25.48 1.23
N GLU A 18 -5.24 -25.33 -0.05
CA GLU A 18 -3.99 -25.84 -0.64
C GLU A 18 -2.79 -24.90 -0.37
N GLU A 19 -3.03 -23.66 0.05
CA GLU A 19 -1.98 -22.73 0.43
C GLU A 19 -1.59 -22.96 1.90
N PHE A 20 -0.27 -23.03 2.16
CA PHE A 20 0.27 -23.31 3.49
C PHE A 20 0.27 -22.09 4.43
N ILE A 21 -0.45 -21.05 4.10
CA ILE A 21 -0.58 -19.80 4.86
C ILE A 21 -2.03 -19.42 5.03
N ALA A 22 -2.33 -18.61 6.02
CA ALA A 22 -3.66 -18.11 6.30
C ALA A 22 -3.62 -16.66 6.78
N GLY A 23 -4.59 -15.87 6.34
CA GLY A 23 -4.82 -14.51 6.83
C GLY A 23 -5.95 -14.48 7.87
N TRP A 24 -5.86 -13.59 8.85
CA TRP A 24 -6.90 -13.52 9.87
C TRP A 24 -8.27 -13.11 9.31
N GLY A 25 -8.28 -12.37 8.20
CA GLY A 25 -9.53 -11.92 7.57
C GLY A 25 -10.43 -13.07 7.11
N GLN A 26 -9.84 -14.20 6.69
CA GLN A 26 -10.63 -15.37 6.27
C GLN A 26 -11.38 -16.06 7.41
N PHE A 27 -10.91 -15.86 8.64
CA PHE A 27 -11.53 -16.46 9.82
C PHE A 27 -12.49 -15.49 10.53
N LEU A 28 -12.40 -14.21 10.24
CA LEU A 28 -13.19 -13.16 10.89
C LEU A 28 -14.71 -13.43 10.87
N PRO A 29 -15.30 -13.94 9.77
CA PRO A 29 -16.74 -14.24 9.72
C PRO A 29 -17.22 -15.20 10.81
N ARG A 30 -16.37 -16.06 11.31
CA ARG A 30 -16.71 -17.06 12.36
C ARG A 30 -17.05 -16.42 13.71
N PHE A 31 -16.65 -15.18 13.91
CA PHE A 31 -16.85 -14.45 15.17
C PHE A 31 -18.10 -13.56 15.16
N PHE A 32 -18.82 -13.51 14.04
CA PHE A 32 -20.02 -12.73 13.89
C PHE A 32 -21.24 -13.59 13.62
N LYS A 33 -22.41 -13.02 13.87
CA LYS A 33 -23.69 -13.65 13.52
C LYS A 33 -23.87 -13.73 12.00
N SER A 34 -24.74 -14.60 11.55
CA SER A 34 -24.99 -14.85 10.12
C SER A 34 -25.54 -13.67 9.34
N ASP A 35 -26.00 -12.61 10.02
CA ASP A 35 -26.49 -11.37 9.40
C ASP A 35 -25.39 -10.32 9.18
N VAL A 36 -24.14 -10.63 9.53
CA VAL A 36 -22.97 -9.80 9.27
C VAL A 36 -22.20 -10.36 8.06
N ASN A 37 -22.02 -9.52 7.05
CA ASN A 37 -21.23 -9.88 5.88
C ASN A 37 -19.79 -9.33 6.04
N VAL A 38 -18.80 -10.15 5.72
CA VAL A 38 -17.39 -9.74 5.70
C VAL A 38 -16.88 -9.82 4.27
N PHE A 39 -16.46 -8.67 3.73
CA PHE A 39 -15.87 -8.55 2.39
C PHE A 39 -14.38 -8.30 2.52
N ASN A 40 -13.58 -9.29 2.21
CA ASN A 40 -12.13 -9.21 2.34
C ASN A 40 -11.48 -8.81 1.03
N TYR A 41 -11.08 -7.54 0.93
CA TYR A 41 -10.36 -6.96 -0.22
C TYR A 41 -8.84 -7.02 -0.06
N ALA A 42 -8.34 -7.55 1.05
CA ALA A 42 -6.91 -7.63 1.31
C ALA A 42 -6.18 -8.46 0.25
N LYS A 43 -4.99 -8.03 -0.10
CA LYS A 43 -4.14 -8.69 -1.10
C LYS A 43 -2.68 -8.70 -0.65
N GLY A 44 -2.05 -9.85 -0.73
CA GLY A 44 -0.64 -10.03 -0.37
C GLY A 44 0.29 -9.09 -1.14
N GLY A 45 1.34 -8.62 -0.47
CA GLY A 45 2.32 -7.71 -1.05
C GLY A 45 1.90 -6.25 -1.16
N ARG A 46 0.69 -5.89 -0.73
CA ARG A 46 0.20 -4.51 -0.83
C ARG A 46 0.60 -3.70 0.39
N SER A 47 1.13 -2.52 0.12
CA SER A 47 1.24 -1.43 1.09
C SER A 47 -0.02 -0.57 1.03
N SER A 48 -0.15 0.38 1.95
CA SER A 48 -1.22 1.37 1.89
C SER A 48 -1.23 2.13 0.56
N ARG A 49 -0.06 2.60 0.11
CA ARG A 49 0.10 3.30 -1.16
C ARG A 49 -0.26 2.44 -2.36
N LEU A 50 0.29 1.23 -2.44
CA LEU A 50 0.04 0.33 -3.57
C LEU A 50 -1.43 -0.08 -3.65
N PHE A 51 -2.08 -0.33 -2.52
CA PHE A 51 -3.49 -0.66 -2.45
C PHE A 51 -4.36 0.47 -3.02
N ILE A 52 -4.03 1.73 -2.71
CA ILE A 52 -4.70 2.91 -3.26
C ILE A 52 -4.42 3.03 -4.77
N ASN A 53 -3.17 2.96 -5.18
CA ASN A 53 -2.74 3.17 -6.57
C ASN A 53 -3.31 2.12 -7.53
N GLU A 54 -3.53 0.90 -7.07
CA GLU A 54 -4.18 -0.16 -7.86
C GLU A 54 -5.71 0.00 -7.96
N GLY A 55 -6.29 0.99 -7.31
CA GLY A 55 -7.75 1.19 -7.30
C GLY A 55 -8.50 0.27 -6.35
N ARG A 56 -7.83 -0.47 -5.48
CA ARG A 56 -8.44 -1.44 -4.56
C ARG A 56 -9.25 -0.77 -3.46
N PHE A 57 -8.79 0.35 -2.96
CA PHE A 57 -9.54 1.14 -1.99
C PHE A 57 -10.77 1.78 -2.62
N GLU A 58 -10.66 2.31 -3.83
CA GLU A 58 -11.80 2.86 -4.58
C GLU A 58 -12.91 1.83 -4.78
N GLU A 59 -12.56 0.55 -4.96
CA GLU A 59 -13.53 -0.54 -5.04
C GLU A 59 -14.33 -0.69 -3.74
N ILE A 60 -13.67 -0.60 -2.58
CA ILE A 60 -14.34 -0.58 -1.27
C ILE A 60 -15.22 0.67 -1.15
N ASP A 61 -14.69 1.84 -1.49
CA ASP A 61 -15.37 3.13 -1.36
C ASP A 61 -16.67 3.17 -2.16
N ARG A 62 -16.73 2.52 -3.31
CA ARG A 62 -17.95 2.40 -4.11
C ARG A 62 -19.05 1.59 -3.45
N HIS A 63 -18.72 0.71 -2.51
CA HIS A 63 -19.70 -0.23 -1.92
C HIS A 63 -20.02 0.08 -0.46
N ILE A 64 -19.09 0.66 0.29
CA ILE A 64 -19.27 0.94 1.72
C ILE A 64 -20.34 2.01 1.92
N GLN A 65 -21.17 1.83 2.94
CA GLN A 65 -22.27 2.72 3.26
C GLN A 65 -22.25 3.11 4.74
N SER A 66 -22.98 4.17 5.07
CA SER A 66 -23.15 4.57 6.46
C SER A 66 -23.72 3.42 7.30
N GLY A 67 -23.04 3.11 8.41
CA GLY A 67 -23.36 1.99 9.27
C GLY A 67 -22.55 0.71 8.99
N ASP A 68 -21.78 0.67 7.91
CA ASP A 68 -20.78 -0.36 7.67
C ASP A 68 -19.48 -0.07 8.41
N TYR A 69 -18.59 -1.05 8.45
CA TYR A 69 -17.28 -0.94 9.11
C TYR A 69 -16.16 -1.18 8.11
N LEU A 70 -15.10 -0.42 8.22
CA LEU A 70 -13.85 -0.61 7.49
C LEU A 70 -12.73 -0.96 8.48
N PHE A 71 -12.12 -2.13 8.30
CA PHE A 71 -10.94 -2.55 9.05
C PHE A 71 -9.73 -2.39 8.14
N ILE A 72 -8.70 -1.68 8.63
CA ILE A 72 -7.50 -1.31 7.86
C ILE A 72 -6.28 -1.91 8.54
N GLU A 73 -5.48 -2.64 7.78
CA GLU A 73 -4.20 -3.19 8.24
C GLU A 73 -3.16 -3.07 7.14
N PHE A 74 -2.20 -2.16 7.31
CA PHE A 74 -1.04 -2.00 6.46
C PHE A 74 0.16 -1.59 7.31
N CYS A 75 1.32 -2.16 7.03
CA CYS A 75 2.58 -1.79 7.67
C CYS A 75 3.75 -2.51 7.01
N HIS A 76 3.67 -3.84 6.93
CA HIS A 76 4.78 -4.70 6.55
C HIS A 76 5.36 -4.34 5.17
N ASN A 77 4.50 -4.10 4.18
CA ASN A 77 4.91 -3.77 2.82
C ASN A 77 5.15 -2.27 2.60
N ASP A 78 4.80 -1.43 3.56
CA ASP A 78 5.10 -0.01 3.57
C ASP A 78 6.54 0.27 4.02
N ASP A 79 7.16 -0.70 4.69
CA ASP A 79 8.49 -0.60 5.26
C ASP A 79 9.58 -0.55 4.20
N ASP A 80 10.76 -0.15 4.61
CA ASP A 80 11.92 0.01 3.75
C ASP A 80 12.36 -1.34 3.16
N SER A 81 12.67 -1.34 1.87
CA SER A 81 13.16 -2.49 1.14
C SER A 81 14.32 -2.09 0.25
N LYS A 82 15.28 -3.00 0.08
CA LYS A 82 16.40 -2.81 -0.84
C LYS A 82 16.06 -3.21 -2.29
N ASP A 83 14.90 -3.81 -2.50
CA ASP A 83 14.42 -4.14 -3.83
C ASP A 83 13.85 -2.90 -4.54
N TYR A 84 14.42 -2.54 -5.70
CA TYR A 84 14.04 -1.34 -6.44
C TYR A 84 12.56 -1.31 -6.82
N LYS A 85 12.00 -2.45 -7.20
CA LYS A 85 10.59 -2.57 -7.53
C LYS A 85 9.69 -2.22 -6.33
N SER A 86 10.01 -2.77 -5.17
CA SER A 86 9.29 -2.48 -3.93
C SER A 86 9.50 -1.04 -3.47
N MET A 87 10.71 -0.51 -3.57
CA MET A 87 11.01 0.90 -3.31
C MET A 87 10.13 1.81 -4.15
N PHE A 88 9.98 1.49 -5.43
CA PHE A 88 9.23 2.32 -6.35
C PHE A 88 7.74 2.30 -6.12
N ASN A 89 7.13 1.14 -5.85
CA ASN A 89 5.69 0.99 -5.92
C ASN A 89 4.97 0.91 -4.58
N ARG A 90 5.65 0.60 -3.46
CA ARG A 90 4.93 0.33 -2.20
C ARG A 90 5.46 1.01 -0.94
N GLN A 91 6.67 1.53 -0.92
CA GLN A 91 7.21 2.14 0.29
C GLN A 91 6.54 3.46 0.67
N THR A 92 6.33 3.64 1.97
CA THR A 92 5.88 4.89 2.57
C THR A 92 6.74 5.16 3.81
N PRO A 93 7.60 6.21 3.82
CA PRO A 93 8.43 6.48 4.98
C PRO A 93 7.59 6.89 6.20
N LEU A 94 7.92 6.32 7.35
CA LEU A 94 7.31 6.72 8.62
C LEU A 94 7.83 8.09 9.09
N GLY A 95 9.05 8.42 8.72
CA GLY A 95 9.75 9.61 9.17
C GLY A 95 10.40 9.43 10.54
N VAL A 96 11.10 10.47 10.97
CA VAL A 96 11.76 10.54 12.29
C VAL A 96 10.82 11.29 13.25
N PRO A 97 10.57 10.76 14.45
CA PRO A 97 9.71 11.44 15.41
C PRO A 97 10.35 12.74 15.92
N ASN A 98 9.50 13.72 16.23
CA ASN A 98 9.93 14.95 16.88
C ASN A 98 10.27 14.69 18.38
N GLU A 99 10.66 15.75 19.10
CA GLU A 99 11.01 15.67 20.54
C GLU A 99 9.89 15.12 21.42
N SER A 100 8.62 15.28 21.01
CA SER A 100 7.46 14.73 21.73
C SER A 100 7.10 13.30 21.29
N GLY A 101 7.94 12.66 20.48
CA GLY A 101 7.70 11.30 19.99
C GLY A 101 6.65 11.21 18.88
N ARG A 102 6.26 12.32 18.27
CA ARG A 102 5.28 12.33 17.18
C ARG A 102 5.97 12.26 15.83
N PHE A 103 5.51 11.35 15.01
CA PHE A 103 5.97 11.21 13.63
C PHE A 103 5.33 12.27 12.73
N PRO A 104 6.07 12.79 11.74
CA PRO A 104 5.55 13.78 10.80
C PRO A 104 4.49 13.17 9.88
N VAL A 105 3.66 14.05 9.30
CA VAL A 105 2.70 13.70 8.25
C VAL A 105 3.00 14.53 7.02
N ILE A 106 3.42 13.89 5.93
CA ILE A 106 3.73 14.56 4.67
C ILE A 106 2.80 14.00 3.59
N ALA A 107 2.05 14.86 2.94
CA ALA A 107 1.13 14.47 1.89
C ALA A 107 1.86 13.78 0.73
N GLY A 108 1.29 12.69 0.22
CA GLY A 108 1.74 12.08 -1.02
C GLY A 108 1.49 13.00 -2.22
N VAL A 109 2.28 12.85 -3.26
CA VAL A 109 2.19 13.63 -4.49
C VAL A 109 1.53 12.80 -5.57
N LYS A 110 0.48 13.34 -6.19
CA LYS A 110 -0.16 12.70 -7.34
C LYS A 110 0.68 12.95 -8.58
N VAL A 111 1.05 11.90 -9.29
CA VAL A 111 1.92 11.94 -10.46
C VAL A 111 1.34 11.12 -11.59
N SER A 112 1.76 11.43 -12.83
CA SER A 112 1.38 10.61 -13.98
C SER A 112 2.00 9.21 -13.89
N LYS A 113 1.43 8.26 -14.63
CA LYS A 113 1.91 6.87 -14.66
C LYS A 113 3.30 6.72 -15.29
N ASP A 114 3.77 7.73 -16.02
CA ASP A 114 5.11 7.76 -16.61
C ASP A 114 6.19 8.35 -15.69
N TYR A 115 5.80 8.88 -14.55
CA TYR A 115 6.70 9.56 -13.64
C TYR A 115 7.63 8.58 -12.91
N ILE A 116 8.93 8.89 -12.97
CA ILE A 116 9.95 8.25 -12.12
C ILE A 116 10.65 9.35 -11.33
N PRO A 117 10.68 9.27 -9.99
CA PRO A 117 11.34 10.28 -9.18
C PRO A 117 12.83 10.40 -9.52
N PRO A 118 13.39 11.60 -9.60
CA PRO A 118 14.81 11.79 -9.89
C PRO A 118 15.74 11.07 -8.89
N GLU A 119 15.40 11.09 -7.61
CA GLU A 119 16.16 10.40 -6.56
C GLU A 119 16.17 8.88 -6.72
N TYR A 120 15.13 8.29 -7.29
CA TYR A 120 15.09 6.88 -7.63
C TYR A 120 16.06 6.54 -8.77
N ILE A 121 16.06 7.37 -9.82
CA ILE A 121 17.00 7.24 -10.94
C ILE A 121 18.44 7.39 -10.46
N GLU A 122 18.72 8.37 -9.60
CA GLU A 122 20.04 8.59 -9.03
C GLU A 122 20.52 7.38 -8.22
N ALA A 123 19.67 6.85 -7.33
CA ALA A 123 20.01 5.67 -6.54
C ALA A 123 20.30 4.44 -7.42
N LEU A 124 19.51 4.24 -8.47
CA LEU A 124 19.71 3.16 -9.42
C LEU A 124 21.02 3.31 -10.20
N ASN A 125 21.32 4.53 -10.68
CA ASN A 125 22.54 4.81 -11.43
C ASN A 125 23.81 4.66 -10.59
N ASN A 126 23.73 4.91 -9.29
CA ASN A 126 24.86 4.78 -8.35
C ASN A 126 25.01 3.35 -7.79
N ASP A 127 24.10 2.45 -8.13
CA ASP A 127 24.17 1.06 -7.65
C ASP A 127 24.95 0.18 -8.64
N ASP A 128 26.22 -0.07 -8.31
CA ASP A 128 27.11 -0.87 -9.14
C ASP A 128 26.73 -2.38 -9.18
N SER A 129 25.87 -2.83 -8.27
CA SER A 129 25.37 -4.21 -8.26
C SER A 129 24.36 -4.47 -9.39
N ILE A 130 23.79 -3.43 -9.97
CA ILE A 130 22.79 -3.53 -11.06
C ILE A 130 23.51 -3.34 -12.39
N THR A 131 23.55 -4.39 -13.19
CA THR A 131 24.21 -4.39 -14.52
C THR A 131 23.32 -3.81 -15.60
N ASP A 132 22.03 -4.15 -15.61
CA ASP A 132 21.05 -3.64 -16.58
C ASP A 132 20.05 -2.70 -15.91
N LYS A 133 20.46 -1.45 -15.77
CA LYS A 133 19.64 -0.40 -15.13
C LYS A 133 18.37 -0.09 -15.96
N GLN A 134 18.46 -0.16 -17.27
CA GLN A 134 17.32 0.10 -18.14
C GLN A 134 16.24 -0.99 -17.98
N ALA A 135 16.63 -2.25 -17.81
CA ALA A 135 15.67 -3.33 -17.56
C ALA A 135 14.91 -3.10 -16.22
N VAL A 136 15.59 -2.63 -15.19
CA VAL A 136 14.95 -2.27 -13.91
C VAL A 136 13.95 -1.13 -14.12
N LEU A 137 14.34 -0.05 -14.79
CA LEU A 137 13.43 1.07 -15.10
C LEU A 137 12.22 0.62 -15.91
N ASN A 138 12.43 -0.19 -16.94
CA ASN A 138 11.34 -0.70 -17.74
C ASN A 138 10.36 -1.55 -16.93
N SER A 139 10.85 -2.35 -16.01
CA SER A 139 9.99 -3.20 -15.15
C SER A 139 9.12 -2.36 -14.21
N VAL A 140 9.66 -1.30 -13.61
CA VAL A 140 8.86 -0.42 -12.72
C VAL A 140 7.86 0.42 -13.53
N LEU A 141 8.23 0.89 -14.71
CA LEU A 141 7.30 1.59 -15.60
C LEU A 141 6.14 0.69 -16.04
N ALA A 142 6.41 -0.56 -16.39
CA ALA A 142 5.38 -1.51 -16.80
C ALA A 142 4.34 -1.72 -15.69
N ILE A 143 4.77 -1.81 -14.44
CA ILE A 143 3.87 -1.90 -13.30
C ILE A 143 3.04 -0.63 -13.15
N ASN A 144 3.69 0.52 -13.23
CA ASN A 144 3.04 1.82 -13.08
C ASN A 144 1.99 2.06 -14.17
N GLN A 145 2.29 1.64 -15.42
CA GLN A 145 1.36 1.70 -16.54
C GLN A 145 0.13 0.79 -16.36
N SER A 146 0.23 -0.26 -15.56
CA SER A 146 -0.89 -1.17 -15.29
C SER A 146 -1.95 -0.59 -14.36
N TYR A 147 -1.66 0.52 -13.67
CA TYR A 147 -2.61 1.14 -12.75
C TYR A 147 -3.78 1.80 -13.50
N PRO A 148 -4.99 1.82 -12.91
CA PRO A 148 -6.16 2.37 -13.58
C PRO A 148 -6.11 3.90 -13.74
N TYR A 149 -5.39 4.60 -12.86
CA TYR A 149 -5.34 6.07 -12.79
C TYR A 149 -3.91 6.56 -12.57
N ASP A 150 -3.73 7.89 -12.59
CA ASP A 150 -2.54 8.54 -12.05
C ASP A 150 -2.34 8.14 -10.59
N THR A 151 -1.09 7.99 -10.18
CA THR A 151 -0.74 7.36 -8.92
C THR A 151 -0.21 8.36 -7.90
N TYR A 152 -0.28 7.98 -6.64
CA TYR A 152 0.35 8.73 -5.56
C TYR A 152 1.75 8.20 -5.29
N TYR A 153 2.67 9.13 -5.10
CA TYR A 153 4.05 8.85 -4.70
C TYR A 153 4.35 9.52 -3.36
N PRO A 154 5.21 8.96 -2.49
CA PRO A 154 5.67 9.67 -1.30
C PRO A 154 6.32 11.00 -1.68
N TYR A 155 6.09 12.04 -0.89
CA TYR A 155 6.72 13.34 -1.11
C TYR A 155 8.25 13.24 -1.11
N SER A 156 8.81 12.42 -0.22
CA SER A 156 10.24 12.17 -0.11
C SER A 156 10.51 10.74 0.36
N LYS A 157 11.66 10.19 -0.02
CA LYS A 157 12.21 8.94 0.56
C LYS A 157 13.07 9.20 1.78
N ASP A 158 13.32 10.46 2.13
CA ASP A 158 14.08 10.81 3.33
C ASP A 158 13.35 10.28 4.56
N ALA A 159 14.04 9.47 5.37
CA ALA A 159 13.50 8.89 6.59
C ALA A 159 13.10 9.93 7.64
N SER A 160 13.58 11.19 7.51
CA SER A 160 13.15 12.30 8.36
C SER A 160 11.75 12.80 8.05
N MET A 161 11.23 12.49 6.85
CA MET A 161 9.93 12.93 6.34
C MET A 161 8.97 11.75 6.21
N GLY A 162 7.76 11.86 6.77
CA GLY A 162 6.82 10.76 6.86
C GLY A 162 5.60 10.92 5.97
N SER A 163 5.31 9.93 5.13
CA SER A 163 4.09 9.85 4.34
C SER A 163 3.16 8.69 4.72
N TYR A 164 3.63 7.73 5.52
CA TYR A 164 2.83 6.58 5.94
C TYR A 164 1.49 6.99 6.55
N LYS A 165 1.51 7.91 7.53
CA LYS A 165 0.29 8.41 8.16
C LYS A 165 -0.67 9.07 7.16
N TRP A 166 -0.12 9.77 6.16
CA TRP A 166 -0.94 10.40 5.14
C TRP A 166 -1.66 9.36 4.29
N PHE A 167 -0.96 8.31 3.83
CA PHE A 167 -1.59 7.24 3.05
C PHE A 167 -2.66 6.50 3.86
N ILE A 168 -2.41 6.22 5.13
CA ILE A 168 -3.43 5.61 6.01
C ILE A 168 -4.64 6.54 6.17
N SER A 169 -4.43 7.86 6.31
CA SER A 169 -5.54 8.81 6.44
C SER A 169 -6.47 8.82 5.22
N GLN A 170 -5.97 8.48 4.03
CA GLN A 170 -6.80 8.41 2.83
C GLN A 170 -7.91 7.35 2.90
N PHE A 171 -7.77 6.35 3.77
CA PHE A 171 -8.80 5.33 4.01
C PHE A 171 -9.89 5.80 4.97
N ILE A 172 -9.68 6.90 5.68
CA ILE A 172 -10.54 7.37 6.78
C ILE A 172 -11.29 8.63 6.38
N ASP A 173 -10.69 9.49 5.59
CA ASP A 173 -11.24 10.76 5.11
C ASP A 173 -12.14 10.53 3.87
#